data_6ef1f8d3490ada2d5bb5e5e8c2d03e41
#
_entry.id   6ef1f8d3490ada2d5bb5e5e8c2d03e41
#
_cell.length_a   1.000
_cell.length_b   1.000
_cell.length_c   1.000
_cell.angle_alpha   90.00
_cell.angle_beta   90.00
_cell.angle_gamma   90.00
#
_symmetry.space_group_name_H-M   'P 1'
#
loop_
_entity.id
_entity.type
_entity.pdbx_description
1 polymer ?
#
loop_
_entity_poly.entity_id
_entity_poly.type
_entity_poly.pdbx_seq_one_letter_code
_entity_poly.pdbx_strand_id
1 'polypeptide(L)'
;MSRRKRSIFKERRKINYKLIFALVILACVAVLLISYAISAIVSQKDELYDQGVKYYKSGSYQEAIDSFDNALAENQLFSKKKDQNIKLYLADAYLKSAQYTEAANTYNELIQDSFTGSNVKDLKELATALSDFSQGNYGGALDVLLKQGGAYSGLF
;
A
#
# COMPACT_ATOMS: atom_id res chain seq x y z
N MET A 1 -12.32 18.11 -78.75
CA MET A 1 -12.45 17.37 -77.44
C MET A 1 -11.78 18.18 -76.36
N SER A 2 -12.54 18.98 -75.62
CA SER A 2 -12.01 19.85 -74.58
C SER A 2 -12.14 19.16 -73.20
N ARG A 3 -11.00 18.81 -72.53
CA ARG A 3 -10.96 18.24 -71.23
C ARG A 3 -11.11 19.37 -70.17
N ARG A 4 -12.30 19.50 -69.52
CA ARG A 4 -12.51 20.34 -68.33
C ARG A 4 -11.68 19.82 -67.19
N LYS A 5 -10.63 20.54 -66.78
CA LYS A 5 -9.94 20.35 -65.55
C LYS A 5 -10.86 20.78 -64.36
N ARG A 6 -11.39 19.81 -63.64
CA ARG A 6 -12.05 20.08 -62.35
C ARG A 6 -10.99 20.54 -61.33
N SER A 7 -10.96 21.83 -61.02
CA SER A 7 -10.18 22.34 -59.89
C SER A 7 -10.88 21.90 -58.59
N ILE A 8 -10.29 20.97 -57.88
CA ILE A 8 -10.73 20.60 -56.55
C ILE A 8 -10.26 21.72 -55.62
N PHE A 9 -11.11 22.71 -55.36
CA PHE A 9 -10.90 23.71 -54.35
C PHE A 9 -10.91 23.00 -52.99
N LYS A 10 -9.73 22.77 -52.41
CA LYS A 10 -9.56 22.29 -51.05
C LYS A 10 -9.93 23.44 -50.13
N GLU A 11 -11.15 23.44 -49.64
CA GLU A 11 -11.62 24.40 -48.64
C GLU A 11 -10.75 24.28 -47.40
N ARG A 12 -9.84 25.23 -47.19
CA ARG A 12 -9.02 25.31 -45.95
C ARG A 12 -9.97 25.72 -44.82
N ARG A 13 -10.36 24.78 -43.96
CA ARG A 13 -11.09 25.09 -42.73
C ARG A 13 -10.31 26.15 -41.97
N LYS A 14 -10.89 27.33 -41.80
CA LYS A 14 -10.32 28.38 -40.99
C LYS A 14 -10.23 27.87 -39.54
N ILE A 15 -9.04 27.58 -39.05
CA ILE A 15 -8.81 27.12 -37.71
C ILE A 15 -9.13 28.29 -36.75
N ASN A 16 -10.08 28.08 -35.86
CA ASN A 16 -10.45 29.10 -34.88
C ASN A 16 -9.46 29.05 -33.70
N TYR A 17 -8.40 29.85 -33.79
CA TYR A 17 -7.31 29.90 -32.79
C TYR A 17 -7.83 30.28 -31.40
N LYS A 18 -8.90 31.07 -31.31
CA LYS A 18 -9.54 31.40 -30.00
C LYS A 18 -10.12 30.16 -29.32
N LEU A 19 -10.75 29.27 -30.11
CA LEU A 19 -11.31 28.03 -29.59
C LEU A 19 -10.20 27.05 -29.16
N ILE A 20 -9.13 26.92 -29.95
CA ILE A 20 -7.97 26.10 -29.61
C ILE A 20 -7.32 26.62 -28.33
N PHE A 21 -7.12 27.94 -28.20
CA PHE A 21 -6.52 28.55 -27.00
C PHE A 21 -7.41 28.31 -25.76
N ALA A 22 -8.73 28.44 -25.88
CA ALA A 22 -9.66 28.12 -24.80
C ALA A 22 -9.60 26.65 -24.38
N LEU A 23 -9.51 25.70 -25.34
CA LEU A 23 -9.36 24.27 -25.05
C LEU A 23 -8.03 23.96 -24.34
N VAL A 24 -6.95 24.61 -24.75
CA VAL A 24 -5.63 24.44 -24.09
C VAL A 24 -5.67 24.92 -22.64
N ILE A 25 -6.27 26.10 -22.40
CA ILE A 25 -6.43 26.60 -21.02
C ILE A 25 -7.27 25.63 -20.18
N LEU A 26 -8.40 25.15 -20.73
CA LEU A 26 -9.26 24.19 -20.02
C LEU A 26 -8.51 22.89 -19.70
N ALA A 27 -7.71 22.37 -20.62
CA ALA A 27 -6.88 21.21 -20.41
C ALA A 27 -5.82 21.43 -19.32
N CYS A 28 -5.16 22.59 -19.31
CA CYS A 28 -4.20 22.95 -18.26
C CYS A 28 -4.86 23.04 -16.88
N VAL A 29 -6.03 23.65 -16.77
CA VAL A 29 -6.79 23.71 -15.51
C VAL A 29 -7.19 22.30 -15.04
N ALA A 30 -7.66 21.45 -15.94
CA ALA A 30 -7.99 20.07 -15.60
C ALA A 30 -6.78 19.28 -15.07
N VAL A 31 -5.61 19.43 -15.69
CA VAL A 31 -4.36 18.79 -15.22
C VAL A 31 -3.97 19.29 -13.83
N LEU A 32 -4.10 20.59 -13.57
CA LEU A 32 -3.80 21.16 -12.23
C LEU A 32 -4.74 20.62 -11.16
N LEU A 33 -6.05 20.52 -11.45
CA LEU A 33 -7.04 19.98 -10.52
C LEU A 33 -6.80 18.51 -10.23
N ILE A 34 -6.46 17.72 -11.25
CA ILE A 34 -6.13 16.29 -11.09
C ILE A 34 -4.85 16.14 -10.25
N SER A 35 -3.82 16.94 -10.52
CA SER A 35 -2.56 16.92 -9.75
C SER A 35 -2.79 17.27 -8.28
N TYR A 36 -3.63 18.26 -8.01
CA TYR A 36 -4.00 18.66 -6.65
C TYR A 36 -4.75 17.54 -5.91
N ALA A 37 -5.73 16.92 -6.57
CA ALA A 37 -6.47 15.79 -6.00
C ALA A 37 -5.57 14.58 -5.68
N ILE A 38 -4.66 14.23 -6.59
CA ILE A 38 -3.68 13.14 -6.36
C ILE A 38 -2.78 13.47 -5.18
N SER A 39 -2.28 14.72 -5.09
CA SER A 39 -1.42 15.16 -3.99
C SER A 39 -2.12 15.07 -2.63
N ALA A 40 -3.40 15.42 -2.55
CA ALA A 40 -4.17 15.33 -1.31
C ALA A 40 -4.33 13.88 -0.83
N ILE A 41 -4.62 12.94 -1.73
CA ILE A 41 -4.76 11.51 -1.41
C ILE A 41 -3.42 10.91 -0.95
N VAL A 42 -2.31 11.29 -1.61
CA VAL A 42 -0.97 10.85 -1.23
C VAL A 42 -0.60 11.31 0.18
N SER A 43 -0.91 12.57 0.53
CA SER A 43 -0.59 13.12 1.85
C SER A 43 -1.35 12.42 2.98
N GLN A 44 -2.61 12.03 2.77
CA GLN A 44 -3.43 11.38 3.79
C GLN A 44 -2.88 9.99 4.17
N LYS A 45 -2.53 9.17 3.18
CA LYS A 45 -1.93 7.85 3.43
C LYS A 45 -0.58 7.95 4.17
N ASP A 46 0.23 8.96 3.82
CA ASP A 46 1.51 9.20 4.48
C ASP A 46 1.32 9.62 5.93
N GLU A 47 0.36 10.50 6.20
CA GLU A 47 0.05 10.95 7.55
C GLU A 47 -0.44 9.79 8.44
N LEU A 48 -1.33 8.95 7.93
CA LEU A 48 -1.82 7.76 8.65
C LEU A 48 -0.69 6.75 8.92
N TYR A 49 0.20 6.54 7.94
CA TYR A 49 1.38 5.70 8.14
C TYR A 49 2.31 6.25 9.23
N ASP A 50 2.65 7.54 9.18
CA ASP A 50 3.51 8.19 10.17
C ASP A 50 2.89 8.17 11.57
N GLN A 51 1.57 8.34 11.67
CA GLN A 51 0.81 8.22 12.90
C GLN A 51 0.89 6.77 13.45
N GLY A 52 0.69 5.77 12.60
CA GLY A 52 0.83 4.37 12.97
C GLY A 52 2.23 4.04 13.49
N VAL A 53 3.29 4.51 12.81
CA VAL A 53 4.68 4.34 13.27
C VAL A 53 4.92 5.00 14.62
N LYS A 54 4.33 6.17 14.88
CA LYS A 54 4.42 6.86 16.16
C LYS A 54 3.77 6.04 17.28
N TYR A 55 2.55 5.55 17.06
CA TYR A 55 1.87 4.67 18.02
C TYR A 55 2.62 3.36 18.26
N TYR A 56 3.13 2.74 17.20
CA TYR A 56 3.94 1.53 17.30
C TYR A 56 5.18 1.74 18.20
N LYS A 57 5.91 2.84 18.00
CA LYS A 57 7.09 3.20 18.78
C LYS A 57 6.77 3.54 20.25
N SER A 58 5.57 4.01 20.54
CA SER A 58 5.12 4.29 21.92
C SER A 58 4.54 3.06 22.62
N GLY A 59 4.44 1.91 21.95
CA GLY A 59 3.86 0.69 22.49
C GLY A 59 2.32 0.66 22.46
N SER A 60 1.68 1.66 21.85
CA SER A 60 0.23 1.72 21.65
C SER A 60 -0.14 0.91 20.41
N TYR A 61 -0.03 -0.43 20.52
CA TYR A 61 -0.12 -1.30 19.36
C TYR A 61 -1.50 -1.34 18.73
N GLN A 62 -2.58 -1.18 19.52
CA GLN A 62 -3.94 -1.16 18.96
C GLN A 62 -4.18 0.08 18.11
N GLU A 63 -3.78 1.26 18.58
CA GLU A 63 -3.86 2.51 17.85
C GLU A 63 -2.96 2.50 16.59
N ALA A 64 -1.84 1.79 16.66
CA ALA A 64 -0.97 1.58 15.51
C ALA A 64 -1.67 0.72 14.44
N ILE A 65 -2.32 -0.39 14.85
CA ILE A 65 -3.11 -1.27 13.97
C ILE A 65 -4.18 -0.45 13.26
N ASP A 66 -5.00 0.29 14.01
CA ASP A 66 -6.08 1.11 13.45
C ASP A 66 -5.55 2.14 12.41
N SER A 67 -4.41 2.76 12.72
CA SER A 67 -3.77 3.73 11.82
C SER A 67 -3.23 3.07 10.54
N PHE A 68 -2.61 1.90 10.65
CA PHE A 68 -2.09 1.16 9.50
C PHE A 68 -3.20 0.59 8.62
N ASP A 69 -4.29 0.07 9.21
CA ASP A 69 -5.46 -0.39 8.47
C ASP A 69 -6.12 0.74 7.69
N ASN A 70 -6.28 1.91 8.32
CA ASN A 70 -6.77 3.11 7.64
C ASN A 70 -5.83 3.53 6.50
N ALA A 71 -4.50 3.48 6.70
CA ALA A 71 -3.54 3.78 5.65
C ALA A 71 -3.63 2.80 4.46
N LEU A 72 -3.87 1.50 4.72
CA LEU A 72 -4.06 0.50 3.68
C LEU A 72 -5.39 0.65 2.94
N ALA A 73 -6.44 1.15 3.61
CA ALA A 73 -7.73 1.44 2.99
C ALA A 73 -7.67 2.59 1.98
N GLU A 74 -6.69 3.50 2.13
CA GLU A 74 -6.46 4.59 1.18
C GLU A 74 -5.89 4.06 -0.13
N ASN A 75 -6.72 4.03 -1.19
CA ASN A 75 -6.33 3.60 -2.52
C ASN A 75 -5.37 4.61 -3.17
N GLN A 76 -4.10 4.24 -3.27
CA GLN A 76 -3.09 5.02 -3.95
C GLN A 76 -2.52 4.24 -5.14
N LEU A 77 -2.55 4.85 -6.33
CA LEU A 77 -1.91 4.29 -7.51
C LEU A 77 -0.40 4.16 -7.29
N PHE A 78 0.17 3.01 -7.65
CA PHE A 78 1.61 2.71 -7.52
C PHE A 78 2.16 2.65 -6.09
N SER A 79 1.33 2.34 -5.09
CA SER A 79 1.71 2.28 -3.68
C SER A 79 2.28 0.93 -3.21
N LYS A 80 2.41 -0.08 -4.08
CA LYS A 80 2.76 -1.46 -3.71
C LYS A 80 3.89 -1.57 -2.67
N LYS A 81 5.00 -0.86 -2.87
CA LYS A 81 6.13 -0.90 -1.95
C LYS A 81 5.81 -0.26 -0.59
N LYS A 82 5.01 0.80 -0.59
CA LYS A 82 4.54 1.44 0.64
C LYS A 82 3.56 0.53 1.38
N ASP A 83 2.63 -0.08 0.66
CA ASP A 83 1.67 -1.02 1.24
C ASP A 83 2.37 -2.22 1.88
N GLN A 84 3.43 -2.75 1.26
CA GLN A 84 4.27 -3.77 1.85
C GLN A 84 4.94 -3.32 3.15
N ASN A 85 5.43 -2.09 3.23
CA ASN A 85 6.02 -1.54 4.45
C ASN A 85 4.95 -1.34 5.54
N ILE A 86 3.76 -0.84 5.19
CA ILE A 86 2.64 -0.70 6.12
C ILE A 86 2.23 -2.08 6.66
N LYS A 87 2.05 -3.08 5.79
CA LYS A 87 1.73 -4.45 6.19
C LYS A 87 2.79 -5.07 7.12
N LEU A 88 4.06 -4.74 6.92
CA LEU A 88 5.13 -5.23 7.80
C LEU A 88 4.97 -4.68 9.21
N TYR A 89 4.77 -3.37 9.38
CA TYR A 89 4.52 -2.76 10.67
C TYR A 89 3.20 -3.24 11.30
N LEU A 90 2.16 -3.44 10.48
CA LEU A 90 0.87 -3.97 10.92
C LEU A 90 1.01 -5.39 11.48
N ALA A 91 1.73 -6.27 10.78
CA ALA A 91 1.99 -7.63 11.24
C ALA A 91 2.78 -7.66 12.55
N ASP A 92 3.79 -6.79 12.67
CA ASP A 92 4.57 -6.64 13.91
C ASP A 92 3.71 -6.10 15.05
N ALA A 93 2.80 -5.15 14.79
CA ALA A 93 1.88 -4.62 15.79
C ALA A 93 0.89 -5.68 16.27
N TYR A 94 0.35 -6.50 15.36
CA TYR A 94 -0.47 -7.67 15.72
C TYR A 94 0.31 -8.67 16.59
N LEU A 95 1.55 -8.97 16.23
CA LEU A 95 2.39 -9.89 17.00
C LEU A 95 2.62 -9.38 18.44
N LYS A 96 2.92 -8.07 18.59
CA LYS A 96 3.17 -7.45 19.90
C LYS A 96 1.91 -7.25 20.73
N SER A 97 0.73 -7.18 20.11
CA SER A 97 -0.57 -7.14 20.80
C SER A 97 -1.17 -8.52 21.06
N ALA A 98 -0.40 -9.60 20.86
CA ALA A 98 -0.81 -11.00 21.00
C ALA A 98 -1.96 -11.43 20.06
N GLN A 99 -2.18 -10.71 18.97
CA GLN A 99 -3.11 -11.07 17.89
C GLN A 99 -2.37 -11.95 16.86
N TYR A 100 -2.02 -13.16 17.27
CA TYR A 100 -1.06 -14.01 16.55
C TYR A 100 -1.59 -14.53 15.21
N THR A 101 -2.90 -14.80 15.13
CA THR A 101 -3.55 -15.26 13.90
C THR A 101 -3.51 -14.19 12.82
N GLU A 102 -3.84 -12.94 13.19
CA GLU A 102 -3.81 -11.77 12.32
C GLU A 102 -2.37 -11.48 11.86
N ALA A 103 -1.40 -11.57 12.77
CA ALA A 103 0.01 -11.45 12.44
C ALA A 103 0.44 -12.48 11.39
N ALA A 104 0.14 -13.76 11.60
CA ALA A 104 0.49 -14.84 10.67
C ALA A 104 -0.15 -14.63 9.28
N ASN A 105 -1.40 -14.20 9.25
CA ASN A 105 -2.11 -13.90 8.00
C ASN A 105 -1.46 -12.74 7.25
N THR A 106 -1.15 -11.65 7.94
CA THR A 106 -0.53 -10.45 7.33
C THR A 106 0.89 -10.74 6.82
N TYR A 107 1.70 -11.53 7.56
CA TYR A 107 3.00 -12.01 7.05
C TYR A 107 2.84 -12.92 5.82
N ASN A 108 1.79 -13.76 5.79
CA ASN A 108 1.51 -14.60 4.63
C ASN A 108 1.17 -13.77 3.38
N GLU A 109 0.38 -12.71 3.53
CA GLU A 109 0.10 -11.77 2.44
C GLU A 109 1.37 -11.11 1.91
N LEU A 110 2.29 -10.68 2.79
CA LEU A 110 3.58 -10.12 2.39
C LEU A 110 4.40 -11.10 1.54
N ILE A 111 4.38 -12.39 1.92
CA ILE A 111 5.07 -13.45 1.16
C ILE A 111 4.43 -13.61 -0.23
N GLN A 112 3.10 -13.62 -0.32
CA GLN A 112 2.36 -13.70 -1.58
C GLN A 112 2.60 -12.47 -2.47
N ASP A 113 2.73 -11.30 -1.89
CA ASP A 113 3.07 -10.04 -2.56
C ASP A 113 4.53 -9.96 -3.03
N SER A 114 5.29 -11.06 -2.88
CA SER A 114 6.72 -11.16 -3.23
C SER A 114 7.61 -10.17 -2.46
N PHE A 115 7.28 -9.92 -1.20
CA PHE A 115 8.14 -9.13 -0.32
C PHE A 115 9.44 -9.90 -0.01
N THR A 116 10.58 -9.26 -0.20
CA THR A 116 11.91 -9.89 -0.08
C THR A 116 12.61 -9.64 1.27
N GLY A 117 11.87 -9.25 2.30
CA GLY A 117 12.42 -9.10 3.65
C GLY A 117 12.98 -10.42 4.20
N SER A 118 14.17 -10.38 4.79
CA SER A 118 14.96 -11.58 5.11
C SER A 118 14.34 -12.49 6.17
N ASN A 119 13.45 -12.01 7.03
CA ASN A 119 12.91 -12.74 8.18
C ASN A 119 11.38 -12.92 8.21
N VAL A 120 10.67 -12.47 7.15
CA VAL A 120 9.19 -12.51 7.14
C VAL A 120 8.65 -13.94 7.22
N LYS A 121 9.35 -14.91 6.62
CA LYS A 121 8.95 -16.32 6.71
C LYS A 121 9.08 -16.86 8.14
N ASP A 122 10.16 -16.52 8.81
CA ASP A 122 10.42 -16.94 10.18
C ASP A 122 9.43 -16.27 11.15
N LEU A 123 9.11 -14.99 10.93
CA LEU A 123 8.10 -14.27 11.72
C LEU A 123 6.69 -14.85 11.50
N LYS A 124 6.34 -15.25 10.27
CA LYS A 124 5.09 -15.97 10.01
C LYS A 124 5.04 -17.29 10.78
N GLU A 125 6.12 -18.08 10.71
CA GLU A 125 6.22 -19.37 11.41
C GLU A 125 6.09 -19.17 12.94
N LEU A 126 6.77 -18.18 13.49
CA LEU A 126 6.65 -17.79 14.90
C LEU A 126 5.21 -17.38 15.27
N ALA A 127 4.59 -16.50 14.49
CA ALA A 127 3.22 -16.05 14.75
C ALA A 127 2.22 -17.21 14.69
N THR A 128 2.40 -18.13 13.73
CA THR A 128 1.57 -19.34 13.63
C THR A 128 1.76 -20.23 14.86
N ALA A 129 2.99 -20.47 15.29
CA ALA A 129 3.27 -21.29 16.48
C ALA A 129 2.70 -20.65 17.75
N LEU A 130 2.77 -19.34 17.92
CA LEU A 130 2.16 -18.62 19.03
C LEU A 130 0.63 -18.69 19.00
N SER A 131 0.02 -18.61 17.80
CA SER A 131 -1.41 -18.79 17.62
C SER A 131 -1.85 -20.21 18.04
N ASP A 132 -1.16 -21.24 17.56
CA ASP A 132 -1.43 -22.64 17.91
C ASP A 132 -1.28 -22.87 19.43
N PHE A 133 -0.22 -22.34 20.01
CA PHE A 133 0.03 -22.43 21.46
C PHE A 133 -1.10 -21.78 22.27
N SER A 134 -1.55 -20.57 21.86
CA SER A 134 -2.63 -19.84 22.53
C SER A 134 -3.97 -20.58 22.45
N GLN A 135 -4.17 -21.41 21.43
CA GLN A 135 -5.36 -22.23 21.21
C GLN A 135 -5.26 -23.62 21.86
N GLY A 136 -4.16 -23.92 22.55
CA GLY A 136 -3.94 -25.22 23.19
C GLY A 136 -3.37 -26.31 22.27
N ASN A 137 -2.97 -25.98 21.04
CA ASN A 137 -2.37 -26.89 20.07
C ASN A 137 -0.84 -26.96 20.28
N TYR A 138 -0.40 -27.65 21.33
CA TYR A 138 1.01 -27.60 21.75
C TYR A 138 1.96 -28.44 20.89
N GLY A 139 1.49 -29.39 20.07
CA GLY A 139 2.30 -30.41 19.40
C GLY A 139 3.46 -29.85 18.55
N GLY A 140 3.20 -29.14 17.50
CA GLY A 140 4.23 -28.54 16.64
C GLY A 140 4.70 -27.16 17.09
N ALA A 141 3.86 -26.44 17.88
CA ALA A 141 4.15 -25.08 18.31
C ALA A 141 5.41 -24.98 19.20
N LEU A 142 5.58 -25.94 20.12
CA LEU A 142 6.72 -25.95 21.06
C LEU A 142 8.06 -26.11 20.33
N ASP A 143 8.15 -26.97 19.32
CA ASP A 143 9.37 -27.16 18.56
C ASP A 143 9.82 -25.89 17.82
N VAL A 144 8.87 -25.18 17.22
CA VAL A 144 9.11 -23.89 16.55
C VAL A 144 9.56 -22.83 17.53
N LEU A 145 8.87 -22.72 18.67
CA LEU A 145 9.17 -21.72 19.71
C LEU A 145 10.53 -21.98 20.36
N LEU A 146 10.90 -23.22 20.61
CA LEU A 146 12.23 -23.59 21.16
C LEU A 146 13.35 -23.29 20.13
N LYS A 147 13.12 -23.58 18.86
CA LYS A 147 14.09 -23.34 17.79
C LYS A 147 14.31 -21.84 17.55
N GLN A 148 13.27 -21.04 17.63
CA GLN A 148 13.30 -19.60 17.34
C GLN A 148 13.44 -18.73 18.60
N GLY A 149 13.14 -19.23 19.78
CA GLY A 149 13.13 -18.47 21.03
C GLY A 149 14.48 -17.81 21.37
N GLY A 150 15.59 -18.37 20.93
CA GLY A 150 16.91 -17.74 21.05
C GLY A 150 17.13 -16.57 20.06
N ALA A 151 16.46 -16.57 18.91
CA ALA A 151 16.62 -15.54 17.89
C ALA A 151 15.74 -14.32 18.12
N TYR A 152 14.64 -14.47 18.85
CA TYR A 152 13.62 -13.42 19.06
C TYR A 152 13.43 -13.03 20.54
N SER A 153 14.40 -13.29 21.40
CA SER A 153 14.34 -12.96 22.83
C SER A 153 14.08 -11.47 23.16
N GLY A 154 14.15 -10.59 22.17
CA GLY A 154 13.82 -9.16 22.30
C GLY A 154 12.40 -8.77 21.87
N LEU A 155 11.56 -9.74 21.45
CA LEU A 155 10.19 -9.48 21.01
C LEU A 155 9.16 -9.58 22.16
N PHE A 156 9.58 -10.14 23.32
CA PHE A 156 8.74 -10.37 24.51
C PHE A 156 9.21 -9.55 25.69
#